data_32274977a3aa5fdf76359c7d69b6b2b4
#
_entry.id   32274977a3aa5fdf76359c7d69b6b2b4
#
_cell.length_a   1.000
_cell.length_b   1.000
_cell.length_c   1.000
_cell.angle_alpha   90.00
_cell.angle_beta   90.00
_cell.angle_gamma   90.00
#
_symmetry.space_group_name_H-M   'P 1'
#
loop_
_entity.id
_entity.type
_entity.pdbx_description
1 polymer ?
#
loop_
_entity_poly.entity_id
_entity_poly.type
_entity_poly.pdbx_seq_one_letter_code
_entity_poly.pdbx_strand_id
1 'polypeptide(L)'
;MMISTRGRYALRILVDLAENQNEGYITLKEAAERQEISEKYLESIVKDLVKGQFIEGVRGKGGGYRLARPAEEISVLDVLQSADGSIAPVACLEEGSAPCSRADSCRTLPLWKGLEKVVSEYLGGFTVRDLMKE
;
A
#
# COMPACT_ATOMS: atom_id res chain seq x y z
N MET A 1 4.84 15.47 -1.69
CA MET A 1 4.53 14.04 -1.78
C MET A 1 5.60 13.22 -1.09
N MET A 2 5.19 12.37 -0.18
CA MET A 2 6.10 11.43 0.46
C MET A 2 5.36 10.13 0.71
N ILE A 3 5.95 9.03 0.28
CA ILE A 3 5.40 7.69 0.60
C ILE A 3 5.69 7.45 2.07
N SER A 4 4.65 7.20 2.85
CA SER A 4 4.79 7.03 4.30
C SER A 4 5.50 5.74 4.67
N THR A 5 6.02 5.69 5.90
CA THR A 5 6.55 4.45 6.47
C THR A 5 5.45 3.39 6.51
N ARG A 6 4.22 3.79 6.84
CA ARG A 6 3.07 2.89 6.86
C ARG A 6 2.83 2.26 5.50
N GLY A 7 2.85 3.07 4.42
CA GLY A 7 2.68 2.56 3.05
C GLY A 7 3.79 1.61 2.64
N ARG A 8 5.04 1.96 2.94
CA ARG A 8 6.19 1.11 2.63
C ARG A 8 6.13 -0.22 3.37
N TYR A 9 5.74 -0.20 4.63
CA TYR A 9 5.62 -1.41 5.43
C TYR A 9 4.44 -2.27 4.98
N ALA A 10 3.34 -1.64 4.55
CA ALA A 10 2.22 -2.38 3.97
C ALA A 10 2.67 -3.22 2.78
N LEU A 11 3.47 -2.64 1.89
CA LEU A 11 4.03 -3.37 0.75
C LEU A 11 4.96 -4.50 1.20
N ARG A 12 5.81 -4.26 2.19
CA ARG A 12 6.72 -5.29 2.70
C ARG A 12 5.95 -6.49 3.26
N ILE A 13 4.85 -6.23 3.97
CA ILE A 13 4.03 -7.30 4.52
C ILE A 13 3.32 -8.09 3.42
N LEU A 14 2.80 -7.41 2.40
CA LEU A 14 2.16 -8.09 1.29
C LEU A 14 3.16 -9.00 0.54
N VAL A 15 4.38 -8.53 0.34
CA VAL A 15 5.43 -9.34 -0.27
C VAL A 15 5.79 -10.54 0.61
N ASP A 16 5.89 -10.33 1.93
CA ASP A 16 6.17 -11.40 2.88
C ASP A 16 5.11 -12.50 2.81
N LEU A 17 3.85 -12.11 2.85
CA LEU A 17 2.75 -13.07 2.76
C LEU A 17 2.74 -13.78 1.41
N ALA A 18 3.01 -13.05 0.34
CA ALA A 18 3.05 -13.63 -1.00
C ALA A 18 4.17 -14.67 -1.15
N GLU A 19 5.35 -14.36 -0.61
CA GLU A 19 6.50 -15.28 -0.70
C GLU A 19 6.38 -16.50 0.19
N ASN A 20 5.51 -16.45 1.20
CA ASN A 20 5.29 -17.55 2.14
C ASN A 20 3.89 -18.18 2.02
N GLN A 21 3.18 -17.91 0.93
CA GLN A 21 1.81 -18.37 0.77
C GLN A 21 1.64 -19.90 0.78
N ASN A 22 2.70 -20.64 0.47
CA ASN A 22 2.67 -22.10 0.50
C ASN A 22 2.59 -22.65 1.91
N GLU A 23 2.88 -21.84 2.92
CA GLU A 23 2.81 -22.22 4.32
C GLU A 23 1.41 -22.03 4.91
N GLY A 24 0.45 -21.58 4.10
CA GLY A 24 -0.91 -21.30 4.54
C GLY A 24 -1.01 -19.92 5.20
N TYR A 25 -1.67 -19.86 6.34
CA TYR A 25 -1.80 -18.62 7.09
C TYR A 25 -0.52 -18.30 7.84
N ILE A 26 -0.11 -17.04 7.78
CA ILE A 26 1.11 -16.54 8.44
C ILE A 26 0.69 -15.73 9.66
N THR A 27 1.26 -16.04 10.82
CA THR A 27 0.97 -15.26 12.02
C THR A 27 1.60 -13.89 11.96
N LEU A 28 0.97 -12.94 12.64
CA LEU A 28 1.49 -11.59 12.75
C LEU A 28 2.91 -11.59 13.34
N LYS A 29 3.14 -12.43 14.33
CA LYS A 29 4.45 -12.58 14.96
C LYS A 29 5.53 -13.01 13.99
N GLU A 30 5.24 -14.00 13.15
CA GLU A 30 6.19 -14.48 12.15
C GLU A 30 6.55 -13.40 11.15
N ALA A 31 5.55 -12.69 10.63
CA ALA A 31 5.78 -11.64 9.68
C ALA A 31 6.55 -10.47 10.30
N ALA A 32 6.20 -10.11 11.54
CA ALA A 32 6.87 -9.03 12.26
C ALA A 32 8.36 -9.35 12.47
N GLU A 33 8.67 -10.59 12.86
CA GLU A 33 10.05 -11.02 13.05
C GLU A 33 10.86 -10.98 11.76
N ARG A 34 10.31 -11.52 10.67
CA ARG A 34 11.02 -11.52 9.38
C ARG A 34 11.27 -10.12 8.85
N GLN A 35 10.30 -9.22 9.03
CA GLN A 35 10.37 -7.86 8.49
C GLN A 35 11.00 -6.86 9.45
N GLU A 36 11.30 -7.29 10.68
CA GLU A 36 11.87 -6.41 11.71
C GLU A 36 11.01 -5.18 11.95
N ILE A 37 9.69 -5.41 12.04
CA ILE A 37 8.68 -4.39 12.34
C ILE A 37 8.06 -4.77 13.68
N SER A 38 7.76 -3.77 14.53
CA SER A 38 7.10 -4.07 15.79
C SER A 38 5.74 -4.72 15.53
N GLU A 39 5.41 -5.75 16.29
CA GLU A 39 4.17 -6.47 16.15
C GLU A 39 2.96 -5.55 16.33
N LYS A 40 3.06 -4.63 17.29
CA LYS A 40 1.98 -3.68 17.56
C LYS A 40 1.72 -2.72 16.39
N TYR A 41 2.78 -2.22 15.76
CA TYR A 41 2.64 -1.36 14.60
C TYR A 41 2.06 -2.15 13.42
N LEU A 42 2.58 -3.36 13.23
CA LEU A 42 2.10 -4.23 12.16
C LEU A 42 0.63 -4.56 12.32
N GLU A 43 0.15 -4.76 13.54
CA GLU A 43 -1.26 -5.00 13.83
C GLU A 43 -2.16 -3.90 13.26
N SER A 44 -1.75 -2.64 13.41
CA SER A 44 -2.47 -1.50 12.86
C SER A 44 -2.49 -1.50 11.33
N ILE A 45 -1.34 -1.82 10.71
CA ILE A 45 -1.22 -1.89 9.25
C ILE A 45 -2.10 -3.01 8.69
N VAL A 46 -2.07 -4.16 9.34
CA VAL A 46 -2.84 -5.33 8.93
C VAL A 46 -4.34 -5.06 8.95
N LYS A 47 -4.83 -4.30 9.93
CA LYS A 47 -6.25 -3.91 9.97
C LYS A 47 -6.67 -3.17 8.69
N ASP A 48 -5.83 -2.25 8.23
CA ASP A 48 -6.10 -1.49 7.01
C ASP A 48 -6.04 -2.38 5.78
N LEU A 49 -5.09 -3.32 5.74
CA LEU A 49 -4.97 -4.25 4.62
C LEU A 49 -6.17 -5.21 4.53
N VAL A 50 -6.70 -5.65 5.66
CA VAL A 50 -7.93 -6.46 5.71
C VAL A 50 -9.12 -5.63 5.21
N LYS A 51 -9.23 -4.39 5.70
CA LYS A 51 -10.31 -3.48 5.30
C LYS A 51 -10.28 -3.20 3.79
N GLY A 52 -9.08 -3.08 3.23
CA GLY A 52 -8.89 -2.88 1.78
C GLY A 52 -9.05 -4.15 0.95
N GLN A 53 -9.30 -5.28 1.59
CA GLN A 53 -9.47 -6.58 0.92
C GLN A 53 -8.21 -7.08 0.21
N PHE A 54 -7.05 -6.65 0.67
CA PHE A 54 -5.77 -7.13 0.15
C PHE A 54 -5.35 -8.44 0.83
N ILE A 55 -5.73 -8.60 2.09
CA ILE A 55 -5.45 -9.80 2.87
C ILE A 55 -6.70 -10.25 3.61
N GLU A 56 -6.67 -11.49 4.06
CA GLU A 56 -7.73 -12.03 4.90
C GLU A 56 -7.10 -12.73 6.10
N GLY A 57 -7.82 -12.74 7.22
CA GLY A 57 -7.33 -13.34 8.46
C GLY A 57 -8.27 -14.37 9.01
N VAL A 58 -7.72 -15.35 9.72
CA VAL A 58 -8.45 -16.39 10.44
C VAL A 58 -7.90 -16.44 11.86
N ARG A 59 -8.80 -16.45 12.84
CA ARG A 59 -8.45 -16.54 14.26
C ARG A 59 -8.26 -17.98 14.68
N GLY A 60 -7.52 -18.16 15.77
CA GLY A 60 -7.37 -19.43 16.45
C GLY A 60 -6.12 -20.18 16.04
N LYS A 61 -6.04 -21.44 16.47
CA LYS A 61 -4.89 -22.29 16.20
C LYS A 61 -4.77 -22.57 14.71
N GLY A 62 -3.58 -22.35 14.17
CA GLY A 62 -3.35 -22.48 12.73
C GLY A 62 -3.83 -21.27 11.94
N GLY A 63 -4.33 -20.23 12.61
CA GLY A 63 -4.78 -18.99 11.97
C GLY A 63 -3.63 -18.04 11.67
N GLY A 64 -3.99 -16.88 11.19
CA GLY A 64 -3.05 -15.84 10.76
C GLY A 64 -3.61 -15.09 9.58
N TYR A 65 -2.73 -14.65 8.69
CA TYR A 65 -3.11 -13.85 7.53
C TYR A 65 -2.55 -14.46 6.24
N ARG A 66 -3.26 -14.22 5.16
CA ARG A 66 -2.81 -14.58 3.81
C ARG A 66 -3.37 -13.58 2.81
N LEU A 67 -2.83 -13.57 1.60
CA LEU A 67 -3.38 -12.72 0.54
C LEU A 67 -4.82 -13.12 0.23
N ALA A 68 -5.70 -12.12 0.10
CA ALA A 68 -7.10 -12.32 -0.28
C ALA A 68 -7.25 -12.47 -1.80
N ARG A 69 -6.24 -12.03 -2.55
CA ARG A 69 -6.21 -12.06 -4.02
C ARG A 69 -4.82 -12.49 -4.47
N PRO A 70 -4.70 -13.02 -5.71
CA PRO A 70 -3.37 -13.33 -6.24
C PRO A 70 -2.46 -12.10 -6.25
N ALA A 71 -1.16 -12.31 -5.99
CA ALA A 71 -0.18 -11.22 -5.94
C ALA A 71 -0.16 -10.39 -7.21
N GLU A 72 -0.37 -11.00 -8.37
CA GLU A 72 -0.42 -10.32 -9.67
C GLU A 72 -1.65 -9.43 -9.85
N GLU A 73 -2.64 -9.54 -8.97
CA GLU A 73 -3.84 -8.70 -9.00
C GLU A 73 -3.85 -7.60 -7.94
N ILE A 74 -2.78 -7.49 -7.16
CA ILE A 74 -2.66 -6.45 -6.13
C ILE A 74 -1.73 -5.36 -6.64
N SER A 75 -2.31 -4.21 -7.00
CA SER A 75 -1.57 -3.06 -7.51
C SER A 75 -0.81 -2.34 -6.39
N VAL A 76 0.46 -2.03 -6.63
CA VAL A 76 1.26 -1.22 -5.70
C VAL A 76 0.60 0.14 -5.46
N LEU A 77 0.07 0.75 -6.51
CA LEU A 77 -0.62 2.04 -6.40
C LEU A 77 -1.81 1.95 -5.44
N ASP A 78 -2.64 0.91 -5.59
CA ASP A 78 -3.83 0.73 -4.75
C ASP A 78 -3.45 0.56 -3.28
N VAL A 79 -2.38 -0.17 -3.00
CA VAL A 79 -1.90 -0.37 -1.63
C VAL A 79 -1.45 0.95 -1.02
N LEU A 80 -0.67 1.73 -1.77
CA LEU A 80 -0.16 3.01 -1.27
C LEU A 80 -1.28 4.03 -1.07
N GLN A 81 -2.25 4.07 -1.97
CA GLN A 81 -3.42 4.94 -1.81
C GLN A 81 -4.27 4.54 -0.61
N SER A 82 -4.42 3.24 -0.37
CA SER A 82 -5.15 2.73 0.79
C SER A 82 -4.46 3.12 2.10
N ALA A 83 -3.13 3.07 2.14
CA ALA A 83 -2.36 3.37 3.34
C ALA A 83 -2.26 4.88 3.62
N ASP A 84 -2.07 5.67 2.57
CA ASP A 84 -1.75 7.10 2.69
C ASP A 84 -2.90 8.02 2.32
N GLY A 85 -3.99 7.49 1.80
CA GLY A 85 -5.13 8.25 1.32
C GLY A 85 -4.90 8.87 -0.05
N SER A 86 -3.85 9.65 -0.20
CA SER A 86 -3.51 10.32 -1.45
C SER A 86 -2.01 10.26 -1.70
N ILE A 87 -1.64 10.11 -2.97
CA ILE A 87 -0.25 10.20 -3.40
C ILE A 87 -0.02 11.49 -4.21
N ALA A 88 -0.93 12.46 -4.08
CA ALA A 88 -0.79 13.74 -4.78
C ALA A 88 0.50 14.45 -4.37
N PRO A 89 1.26 15.01 -5.33
CA PRO A 89 2.52 15.66 -5.03
C PRO A 89 2.36 17.00 -4.30
N VAL A 90 1.20 17.64 -4.42
CA VAL A 90 0.90 18.92 -3.77
C VAL A 90 -0.51 18.89 -3.19
N ALA A 91 -0.74 19.69 -2.15
CA ALA A 91 -2.01 19.69 -1.43
C ALA A 91 -3.22 20.04 -2.32
N CYS A 92 -3.04 20.92 -3.28
CA CYS A 92 -4.14 21.35 -4.15
C CYS A 92 -4.62 20.27 -5.13
N LEU A 93 -3.89 19.16 -5.26
CA LEU A 93 -4.29 18.01 -6.06
C LEU A 93 -4.83 16.86 -5.22
N GLU A 94 -4.83 17.00 -3.90
CA GLU A 94 -5.37 15.95 -3.04
C GLU A 94 -6.88 15.83 -3.21
N GLU A 95 -7.35 14.60 -3.25
CA GLU A 95 -8.76 14.29 -3.36
C GLU A 95 -9.53 14.89 -2.18
N GLY A 96 -10.62 15.56 -2.46
CA GLY A 96 -11.45 16.21 -1.44
C GLY A 96 -10.95 17.56 -0.96
N SER A 97 -9.82 18.04 -1.47
CA SER A 97 -9.33 19.38 -1.13
C SER A 97 -10.17 20.44 -1.82
N ALA A 98 -10.27 21.63 -1.20
CA ALA A 98 -10.94 22.77 -1.80
C ALA A 98 -10.14 23.23 -3.03
N PRO A 99 -10.81 23.66 -4.13
CA PRO A 99 -10.12 24.21 -5.27
C PRO A 99 -9.23 25.38 -4.86
N CYS A 100 -8.00 25.42 -5.35
CA CYS A 100 -7.10 26.53 -5.10
C CYS A 100 -7.64 27.77 -5.79
N SER A 101 -7.69 28.91 -5.09
CA SER A 101 -8.16 30.18 -5.63
C SER A 101 -7.33 30.64 -6.84
N ARG A 102 -6.14 30.11 -7.02
CA ARG A 102 -5.24 30.46 -8.12
C ARG A 102 -5.21 29.42 -9.22
N ALA A 103 -6.05 28.38 -9.15
CA ALA A 103 -6.02 27.25 -10.10
C ALA A 103 -6.07 27.71 -11.57
N ASP A 104 -6.91 28.70 -11.88
CA ASP A 104 -7.08 29.15 -13.27
C ASP A 104 -5.86 29.91 -13.80
N SER A 105 -5.06 30.49 -12.94
CA SER A 105 -3.90 31.31 -13.32
C SER A 105 -2.57 30.70 -12.86
N CYS A 106 -2.60 29.56 -12.18
CA CYS A 106 -1.39 28.95 -11.62
C CYS A 106 -0.50 28.39 -12.72
N ARG A 107 0.69 28.97 -12.86
CA ARG A 107 1.66 28.55 -13.88
C ARG A 107 2.31 27.23 -13.59
N THR A 108 2.36 26.79 -12.34
CA THR A 108 3.03 25.56 -11.95
C THR A 108 2.05 24.37 -11.83
N LEU A 109 0.73 24.62 -11.82
CA LEU A 109 -0.24 23.55 -11.70
C LEU A 109 -0.10 22.46 -12.77
N PRO A 110 0.10 22.79 -14.06
CA PRO A 110 0.29 21.76 -15.07
C PRO A 110 1.51 20.86 -14.80
N LEU A 111 2.57 21.42 -14.22
CA LEU A 111 3.75 20.64 -13.84
C LEU A 111 3.41 19.61 -12.79
N TRP A 112 2.66 20.01 -11.75
CA TRP A 112 2.27 19.10 -10.66
C TRP A 112 1.29 18.04 -11.13
N LYS A 113 0.36 18.40 -12.01
CA LYS A 113 -0.56 17.43 -12.62
C LYS A 113 0.20 16.39 -13.45
N GLY A 114 1.21 16.84 -14.18
CA GLY A 114 2.07 15.95 -14.96
C GLY A 114 2.85 15.00 -14.06
N LEU A 115 3.40 15.52 -12.95
CA LEU A 115 4.11 14.68 -11.97
C LEU A 115 3.19 13.63 -11.37
N GLU A 116 1.98 14.04 -10.95
CA GLU A 116 0.99 13.11 -10.41
C GLU A 116 0.69 11.98 -11.40
N LYS A 117 0.50 12.34 -12.66
CA LYS A 117 0.22 11.37 -13.71
C LYS A 117 1.36 10.36 -13.86
N VAL A 118 2.61 10.85 -13.91
CA VAL A 118 3.79 9.99 -14.05
C VAL A 118 3.92 9.06 -12.85
N VAL A 119 3.75 9.57 -11.64
CA VAL A 119 3.83 8.76 -10.41
C VAL A 119 2.74 7.70 -10.39
N SER A 120 1.50 8.08 -10.71
CA SER A 120 0.37 7.15 -10.75
C SER A 120 0.56 6.05 -11.79
N GLU A 121 1.01 6.41 -12.98
CA GLU A 121 1.27 5.44 -14.05
C GLU A 121 2.41 4.50 -13.68
N TYR A 122 3.47 5.04 -13.11
CA TYR A 122 4.62 4.24 -12.70
C TYR A 122 4.23 3.22 -11.63
N LEU A 123 3.64 3.68 -10.53
CA LEU A 123 3.24 2.82 -9.41
C LEU A 123 2.12 1.86 -9.83
N GLY A 124 1.21 2.30 -10.69
CA GLY A 124 0.13 1.46 -11.19
C GLY A 124 0.59 0.36 -12.14
N GLY A 125 1.83 0.47 -12.65
CA GLY A 125 2.42 -0.55 -13.51
C GLY A 125 3.06 -1.71 -12.75
N PHE A 126 3.09 -1.65 -11.42
CA PHE A 126 3.65 -2.71 -10.59
C PHE A 126 2.58 -3.40 -9.78
N THR A 127 2.77 -4.70 -9.58
CA THR A 127 1.94 -5.50 -8.68
C THR A 127 2.83 -6.06 -7.56
N VAL A 128 2.20 -6.65 -6.55
CA VAL A 128 2.95 -7.33 -5.49
C VAL A 128 3.82 -8.43 -6.07
N ARG A 129 3.34 -9.12 -7.12
CA ARG A 129 4.12 -10.16 -7.80
C ARG A 129 5.46 -9.63 -8.32
N ASP A 130 5.46 -8.41 -8.86
CA ASP A 130 6.68 -7.80 -9.39
C ASP A 130 7.73 -7.51 -8.32
N LEU A 131 7.32 -7.41 -7.06
CA LEU A 131 8.21 -7.13 -5.94
C LEU A 131 8.75 -8.39 -5.27
N MET A 132 8.22 -9.55 -5.61
CA MET A 132 8.66 -10.82 -5.03
C MET A 132 10.02 -11.24 -5.58
N LYS A 133 10.75 -12.03 -4.80
CA LYS A 133 11.95 -12.70 -5.30
C LYS A 133 11.59 -13.66 -6.42
N GLU A 134 12.47 -13.71 -7.39
CA GLU A 134 12.35 -14.67 -8.49
C GLU A 134 12.72 -16.09 -8.05
#